data_6d8701a5594af286f8f49b3ad2f323b2
#
_entry.id   6d8701a5594af286f8f49b3ad2f323b2
#
_cell.length_a   1.000
_cell.length_b   1.000
_cell.length_c   1.000
_cell.angle_alpha   90.00
_cell.angle_beta   90.00
_cell.angle_gamma   90.00
#
_symmetry.space_group_name_H-M   'P 1'
#
loop_
_entity.id
_entity.type
_entity.pdbx_description
1 polymer ?
#
loop_
_entity_poly.entity_id
_entity_poly.type
_entity_poly.pdbx_seq_one_letter_code
_entity_poly.pdbx_strand_id
1 'polypeptide(L)'
;MIFSDIKRQVENIKKSDPAARNTLSIILLYPSIHAIFFYRIAHFLNNLHLYFLARLISQITRFFTGIEIHPGATIGKGFFIDHGMGVVIGETTIIKDDVKMYHGVTLGGRGNESGKRHPTVGSNVEIGAGAKVLGAIEIGDNVKIGANSVVLQDIPSNRIAVGIPAIIKEAK
;
A
#
# COMPACT_ATOMS: atom_id res chain seq x y z
N MET A 1 -9.76 0.40 -17.37
CA MET A 1 -9.53 0.05 -15.95
C MET A 1 -8.41 0.92 -15.32
N ILE A 2 -7.19 1.04 -15.89
CA ILE A 2 -6.07 1.85 -15.35
C ILE A 2 -6.43 3.33 -15.23
N PHE A 3 -7.04 3.94 -16.27
CA PHE A 3 -7.40 5.37 -16.25
C PHE A 3 -8.42 5.75 -15.16
N SER A 4 -9.40 4.87 -14.89
CA SER A 4 -10.37 5.11 -13.80
C SER A 4 -9.72 5.01 -12.42
N ASP A 5 -8.71 4.17 -12.26
CA ASP A 5 -7.92 4.05 -11.03
C ASP A 5 -7.06 5.31 -10.80
N ILE A 6 -6.33 5.76 -11.82
CA ILE A 6 -5.54 7.00 -11.75
C ILE A 6 -6.43 8.20 -11.40
N LYS A 7 -7.60 8.32 -12.01
CA LYS A 7 -8.55 9.39 -11.68
C LYS A 7 -8.92 9.37 -10.20
N ARG A 8 -9.29 8.18 -9.65
CA ARG A 8 -9.63 8.01 -8.23
C ARG A 8 -8.44 8.30 -7.31
N GLN A 9 -7.22 7.88 -7.69
CA GLN A 9 -6.01 8.24 -6.95
C GLN A 9 -5.81 9.75 -6.90
N VAL A 10 -5.92 10.45 -8.03
CA VAL A 10 -5.79 11.91 -8.08
C VAL A 10 -6.82 12.59 -7.18
N GLU A 11 -8.07 12.10 -7.17
CA GLU A 11 -9.12 12.61 -6.29
C GLU A 11 -8.77 12.37 -4.80
N ASN A 12 -8.27 11.20 -4.45
CA ASN A 12 -7.85 10.87 -3.08
C ASN A 12 -6.64 11.70 -2.63
N ILE A 13 -5.66 11.91 -3.52
CA ILE A 13 -4.52 12.78 -3.24
C ILE A 13 -4.98 14.21 -2.96
N LYS A 14 -5.85 14.79 -3.80
CA LYS A 14 -6.39 16.13 -3.59
C LYS A 14 -7.16 16.30 -2.28
N LYS A 15 -7.86 15.24 -1.84
CA LYS A 15 -8.59 15.25 -0.56
C LYS A 15 -7.67 15.14 0.65
N SER A 16 -6.54 14.43 0.51
CA SER A 16 -5.68 14.02 1.62
C SER A 16 -4.43 14.87 1.77
N ASP A 17 -4.01 15.58 0.73
CA ASP A 17 -2.79 16.39 0.71
C ASP A 17 -3.11 17.84 0.34
N PRO A 18 -3.06 18.79 1.30
CA PRO A 18 -3.27 20.22 1.04
C PRO A 18 -2.25 20.83 0.05
N ALA A 19 -1.07 20.19 -0.14
CA ALA A 19 -0.06 20.64 -1.08
C ALA A 19 -0.37 20.26 -2.54
N ALA A 20 -1.34 19.38 -2.78
CA ALA A 20 -1.74 18.89 -4.10
C ALA A 20 -2.58 19.92 -4.86
N ARG A 21 -1.93 20.97 -5.42
CA ARG A 21 -2.59 22.16 -6.00
C ARG A 21 -3.28 21.91 -7.34
N ASN A 22 -2.72 21.06 -8.20
CA ASN A 22 -3.29 20.82 -9.53
C ASN A 22 -3.04 19.37 -10.01
N THR A 23 -3.89 18.90 -10.92
CA THR A 23 -3.86 17.54 -11.46
C THR A 23 -2.55 17.22 -12.20
N LEU A 24 -2.00 18.17 -12.96
CA LEU A 24 -0.79 17.94 -13.74
C LEU A 24 0.42 17.69 -12.82
N SER A 25 0.56 18.49 -11.74
CA SER A 25 1.61 18.28 -10.74
C SER A 25 1.49 16.91 -10.07
N ILE A 26 0.25 16.49 -9.75
CA ILE A 26 0.02 15.18 -9.14
C ILE A 26 0.49 14.07 -10.08
N ILE A 27 0.08 14.11 -11.35
CA ILE A 27 0.43 13.07 -12.31
C ILE A 27 1.95 13.02 -12.58
N LEU A 28 2.62 14.17 -12.65
CA LEU A 28 4.03 14.22 -13.01
C LEU A 28 5.00 14.07 -11.83
N LEU A 29 4.61 14.50 -10.63
CA LEU A 29 5.55 14.65 -9.51
C LEU A 29 5.29 13.72 -8.32
N TYR A 30 4.12 13.05 -8.26
CA TYR A 30 3.83 12.15 -7.14
C TYR A 30 4.34 10.72 -7.44
N PRO A 31 5.34 10.22 -6.69
CA PRO A 31 5.89 8.87 -6.89
C PRO A 31 4.85 7.77 -6.82
N SER A 32 3.79 7.97 -6.02
CA SER A 32 2.67 7.05 -5.87
C SER A 32 1.98 6.73 -7.19
N ILE A 33 1.70 7.76 -8.02
CA ILE A 33 1.04 7.59 -9.32
C ILE A 33 1.91 6.70 -10.22
N HIS A 34 3.20 6.98 -10.28
CA HIS A 34 4.15 6.21 -11.09
C HIS A 34 4.28 4.77 -10.59
N ALA A 35 4.43 4.60 -9.28
CA ALA A 35 4.56 3.28 -8.66
C ALA A 35 3.34 2.39 -8.96
N ILE A 36 2.13 2.93 -8.81
CA ILE A 36 0.90 2.17 -9.06
C ILE A 36 0.70 1.92 -10.56
N PHE A 37 0.99 2.88 -11.43
CA PHE A 37 0.91 2.68 -12.87
C PHE A 37 1.79 1.50 -13.34
N PHE A 38 3.07 1.50 -12.98
CA PHE A 38 3.99 0.43 -13.36
C PHE A 38 3.69 -0.89 -12.63
N TYR A 39 3.21 -0.83 -11.37
CA TYR A 39 2.72 -2.01 -10.68
C TYR A 39 1.57 -2.68 -11.46
N ARG A 40 0.59 -1.94 -11.99
CA ARG A 40 -0.50 -2.53 -12.78
C ARG A 40 0.02 -3.30 -14.00
N ILE A 41 1.06 -2.78 -14.67
CA ILE A 41 1.72 -3.47 -15.79
C ILE A 41 2.44 -4.73 -15.29
N ALA A 42 3.22 -4.60 -14.22
CA ALA A 42 3.95 -5.73 -13.64
C ALA A 42 3.00 -6.83 -13.13
N HIS A 43 1.89 -6.45 -12.49
CA HIS A 43 0.86 -7.39 -12.03
C HIS A 43 0.18 -8.13 -13.20
N PHE A 44 -0.11 -7.44 -14.29
CA PHE A 44 -0.64 -8.07 -15.51
C PHE A 44 0.34 -9.12 -16.08
N LEU A 45 1.63 -8.78 -16.18
CA LEU A 45 2.66 -9.73 -16.64
C LEU A 45 2.82 -10.91 -15.67
N ASN A 46 2.74 -10.66 -14.36
CA ASN A 46 2.77 -11.71 -13.35
C ASN A 46 1.63 -12.72 -13.52
N ASN A 47 0.42 -12.24 -13.85
CA ASN A 47 -0.75 -13.08 -14.12
C ASN A 47 -0.63 -13.87 -15.44
N LEU A 48 0.21 -13.41 -16.37
CA LEU A 48 0.62 -14.16 -17.57
C LEU A 48 1.81 -15.10 -17.31
N HIS A 49 2.22 -15.31 -16.05
CA HIS A 49 3.37 -16.14 -15.64
C HIS A 49 4.74 -15.63 -16.17
N LEU A 50 4.80 -14.39 -16.64
CA LEU A 50 6.05 -13.72 -17.08
C LEU A 50 6.78 -13.11 -15.87
N TYR A 51 7.06 -13.94 -14.86
CA TYR A 51 7.55 -13.52 -13.54
C TYR A 51 8.83 -12.69 -13.57
N PHE A 52 9.79 -13.06 -14.44
CA PHE A 52 11.04 -12.31 -14.56
C PHE A 52 10.79 -10.86 -15.04
N LEU A 53 10.00 -10.67 -16.10
CA LEU A 53 9.68 -9.34 -16.61
C LEU A 53 8.86 -8.52 -15.61
N ALA A 54 7.89 -9.15 -14.96
CA ALA A 54 7.11 -8.53 -13.91
C ALA A 54 8.01 -8.01 -12.78
N ARG A 55 8.94 -8.85 -12.31
CA ARG A 55 9.88 -8.46 -11.23
C ARG A 55 10.87 -7.41 -11.68
N LEU A 56 11.35 -7.47 -12.93
CA LEU A 56 12.25 -6.47 -13.49
C LEU A 56 11.59 -5.08 -13.49
N ILE A 57 10.34 -4.96 -13.96
CA ILE A 57 9.58 -3.70 -13.93
C ILE A 57 9.42 -3.21 -12.49
N SER A 58 9.07 -4.09 -11.55
CA SER A 58 8.94 -3.74 -10.13
C SER A 58 10.24 -3.16 -9.56
N GLN A 59 11.41 -3.75 -9.87
CA GLN A 59 12.71 -3.26 -9.37
C GLN A 59 13.13 -1.93 -10.03
N ILE A 60 12.88 -1.76 -11.32
CA ILE A 60 13.11 -0.48 -12.00
C ILE A 60 12.22 0.61 -11.39
N THR A 61 10.95 0.31 -11.16
CA THR A 61 10.01 1.25 -10.51
C THR A 61 10.48 1.64 -9.11
N ARG A 62 10.91 0.65 -8.31
CA ARG A 62 11.49 0.89 -6.99
C ARG A 62 12.70 1.83 -7.05
N PHE A 63 13.59 1.64 -8.01
CA PHE A 63 14.78 2.49 -8.18
C PHE A 63 14.42 3.97 -8.37
N PHE A 64 13.38 4.27 -9.17
CA PHE A 64 12.97 5.64 -9.45
C PHE A 64 12.03 6.24 -8.40
N THR A 65 11.24 5.43 -7.72
CA THR A 65 10.19 5.92 -6.80
C THR A 65 10.51 5.71 -5.32
N GLY A 66 11.45 4.82 -5.00
CA GLY A 66 11.70 4.37 -3.62
C GLY A 66 10.61 3.47 -3.05
N ILE A 67 9.62 3.05 -3.88
CA ILE A 67 8.47 2.23 -3.49
C ILE A 67 8.62 0.83 -4.07
N GLU A 68 8.68 -0.18 -3.22
CA GLU A 68 8.69 -1.57 -3.65
C GLU A 68 7.30 -2.18 -3.54
N ILE A 69 6.74 -2.60 -4.69
CA ILE A 69 5.49 -3.37 -4.76
C ILE A 69 5.78 -4.69 -5.47
N HIS A 70 5.56 -5.81 -4.79
CA HIS A 70 5.69 -7.11 -5.44
C HIS A 70 4.58 -7.29 -6.49
N PRO A 71 4.89 -7.77 -7.71
CA PRO A 71 3.89 -7.92 -8.77
C PRO A 71 2.74 -8.86 -8.43
N GLY A 72 2.95 -9.82 -7.53
CA GLY A 72 1.92 -10.75 -7.05
C GLY A 72 0.91 -10.13 -6.07
N ALA A 73 1.19 -8.97 -5.49
CA ALA A 73 0.24 -8.29 -4.61
C ALA A 73 -1.06 -7.95 -5.34
N THR A 74 -2.18 -7.92 -4.62
CA THR A 74 -3.47 -7.48 -5.16
C THR A 74 -3.85 -6.15 -4.55
N ILE A 75 -4.01 -5.12 -5.38
CA ILE A 75 -4.30 -3.75 -4.92
C ILE A 75 -5.58 -3.24 -5.57
N GLY A 76 -6.51 -2.77 -4.75
CA GLY A 76 -7.78 -2.15 -5.15
C GLY A 76 -7.59 -0.80 -5.83
N LYS A 77 -8.64 0.01 -5.90
CA LYS A 77 -8.65 1.31 -6.55
C LYS A 77 -8.41 2.43 -5.53
N GLY A 78 -7.89 3.55 -6.03
CA GLY A 78 -7.73 4.75 -5.21
C GLY A 78 -6.63 4.66 -4.15
N PHE A 79 -5.73 3.70 -4.25
CA PHE A 79 -4.62 3.52 -3.34
C PHE A 79 -3.63 4.69 -3.44
N PHE A 80 -3.33 5.32 -2.32
CA PHE A 80 -2.43 6.48 -2.25
C PHE A 80 -1.26 6.21 -1.29
N ILE A 81 -0.04 6.42 -1.77
CA ILE A 81 1.19 6.36 -0.98
C ILE A 81 1.76 7.77 -0.88
N ASP A 82 1.73 8.34 0.33
CA ASP A 82 2.21 9.67 0.59
C ASP A 82 3.73 9.65 0.87
N HIS A 83 4.50 10.50 0.18
CA HIS A 83 5.98 10.51 0.12
C HIS A 83 6.61 9.25 -0.47
N GLY A 84 6.27 8.08 -0.03
CA GLY A 84 6.54 6.78 -0.61
C GLY A 84 7.89 6.13 -0.31
N MET A 85 8.95 6.88 -0.03
CA MET A 85 10.29 6.34 0.17
C MET A 85 10.30 5.22 1.24
N GLY A 86 10.88 4.06 0.89
CA GLY A 86 11.02 2.93 1.79
C GLY A 86 9.76 2.12 2.06
N VAL A 87 8.69 2.33 1.28
CA VAL A 87 7.50 1.46 1.32
C VAL A 87 7.84 0.10 0.71
N VAL A 88 7.40 -0.98 1.38
CA VAL A 88 7.55 -2.36 0.89
C VAL A 88 6.20 -3.08 0.99
N ILE A 89 5.70 -3.57 -0.13
CA ILE A 89 4.46 -4.36 -0.23
C ILE A 89 4.79 -5.77 -0.73
N GLY A 90 4.62 -6.76 0.14
CA GLY A 90 4.98 -8.15 -0.13
C GLY A 90 4.01 -8.88 -1.08
N GLU A 91 4.46 -10.01 -1.60
CA GLU A 91 3.84 -10.80 -2.68
C GLU A 91 2.36 -11.13 -2.49
N THR A 92 1.99 -11.65 -1.32
CA THR A 92 0.62 -12.11 -1.06
C THR A 92 -0.23 -11.07 -0.32
N THR A 93 0.20 -9.79 -0.33
CA THR A 93 -0.56 -8.69 0.23
C THR A 93 -1.84 -8.46 -0.57
N ILE A 94 -2.93 -8.21 0.15
CA ILE A 94 -4.19 -7.74 -0.44
C ILE A 94 -4.49 -6.37 0.16
N ILE A 95 -4.71 -5.38 -0.69
CA ILE A 95 -5.12 -4.02 -0.31
C ILE A 95 -6.44 -3.74 -1.00
N LYS A 96 -7.49 -3.44 -0.24
CA LYS A 96 -8.78 -3.06 -0.80
C LYS A 96 -8.79 -1.59 -1.26
N ASP A 97 -9.97 -1.01 -1.46
CA ASP A 97 -10.11 0.32 -2.05
C ASP A 97 -9.80 1.46 -1.05
N ASP A 98 -9.34 2.61 -1.58
CA ASP A 98 -9.16 3.89 -0.86
C ASP A 98 -8.24 3.81 0.36
N VAL A 99 -7.25 2.94 0.32
CA VAL A 99 -6.23 2.87 1.36
C VAL A 99 -5.20 3.98 1.17
N LYS A 100 -4.85 4.67 2.26
CA LYS A 100 -3.73 5.61 2.33
C LYS A 100 -2.61 5.05 3.20
N MET A 101 -1.38 5.14 2.74
CA MET A 101 -0.22 4.85 3.57
C MET A 101 0.89 5.88 3.36
N TYR A 102 1.75 6.02 4.35
CA TYR A 102 2.87 6.93 4.32
C TYR A 102 4.18 6.18 4.02
N HIS A 103 5.26 6.96 3.87
CA HIS A 103 6.62 6.42 3.67
C HIS A 103 7.04 5.42 4.75
N GLY A 104 7.99 4.55 4.41
CA GLY A 104 8.59 3.60 5.34
C GLY A 104 7.65 2.48 5.83
N VAL A 105 6.40 2.42 5.36
CA VAL A 105 5.46 1.36 5.71
C VAL A 105 5.91 0.04 5.10
N THR A 106 5.80 -1.05 5.88
CA THR A 106 6.04 -2.41 5.41
C THR A 106 4.80 -3.27 5.61
N LEU A 107 4.28 -3.86 4.53
CA LEU A 107 3.31 -4.95 4.55
C LEU A 107 4.07 -6.24 4.26
N GLY A 108 4.56 -6.90 5.32
CA GLY A 108 5.56 -7.98 5.26
C GLY A 108 5.06 -9.33 5.79
N GLY A 109 5.84 -10.37 5.51
CA GLY A 109 5.70 -11.68 6.14
C GLY A 109 6.42 -11.74 7.50
N ARG A 110 6.17 -12.81 8.29
CA ARG A 110 6.85 -13.07 9.58
C ARG A 110 7.81 -14.25 9.53
N GLY A 111 7.81 -15.02 8.45
CA GLY A 111 8.62 -16.23 8.31
C GLY A 111 8.76 -16.65 6.86
N ASN A 112 9.24 -17.89 6.66
CA ASN A 112 9.49 -18.48 5.33
C ASN A 112 8.34 -19.38 4.85
N GLU A 113 7.11 -19.14 5.33
CA GLU A 113 5.94 -19.92 4.98
C GLU A 113 5.60 -19.76 3.49
N SER A 114 5.19 -20.86 2.86
CA SER A 114 4.61 -20.85 1.53
C SER A 114 3.14 -20.43 1.60
N GLY A 115 2.63 -19.78 0.56
CA GLY A 115 1.25 -19.32 0.48
C GLY A 115 1.01 -17.92 1.08
N LYS A 116 -0.17 -17.72 1.66
CA LYS A 116 -0.56 -16.42 2.24
C LYS A 116 0.27 -16.14 3.50
N ARG A 117 1.15 -15.12 3.42
CA ARG A 117 2.08 -14.73 4.49
C ARG A 117 2.16 -13.21 4.74
N HIS A 118 1.45 -12.42 3.93
CA HIS A 118 1.40 -10.97 4.02
C HIS A 118 -0.02 -10.50 4.39
N PRO A 119 -0.19 -9.27 4.90
CA PRO A 119 -1.47 -8.77 5.39
C PRO A 119 -2.55 -8.67 4.30
N THR A 120 -3.80 -8.74 4.77
CA THR A 120 -4.98 -8.26 4.04
C THR A 120 -5.43 -6.95 4.68
N VAL A 121 -5.50 -5.87 3.88
CA VAL A 121 -5.87 -4.53 4.33
C VAL A 121 -7.24 -4.18 3.77
N GLY A 122 -8.17 -3.85 4.64
CA GLY A 122 -9.53 -3.43 4.32
C GLY A 122 -9.61 -2.10 3.58
N SER A 123 -10.81 -1.67 3.26
CA SER A 123 -11.06 -0.40 2.57
C SER A 123 -10.96 0.78 3.52
N ASN A 124 -10.58 1.94 2.98
CA ASN A 124 -10.52 3.21 3.72
C ASN A 124 -9.60 3.14 4.96
N VAL A 125 -8.54 2.36 4.90
CA VAL A 125 -7.53 2.22 5.96
C VAL A 125 -6.45 3.28 5.78
N GLU A 126 -6.00 3.86 6.89
CA GLU A 126 -4.88 4.79 6.94
C GLU A 126 -3.71 4.19 7.73
N ILE A 127 -2.51 4.14 7.11
CA ILE A 127 -1.32 3.54 7.73
C ILE A 127 -0.24 4.61 7.86
N GLY A 128 0.05 5.00 9.11
CA GLY A 128 1.03 6.02 9.45
C GLY A 128 2.47 5.68 9.05
N ALA A 129 3.29 6.72 8.93
CA ALA A 129 4.68 6.60 8.50
C ALA A 129 5.48 5.59 9.34
N GLY A 130 6.28 4.76 8.65
CA GLY A 130 7.16 3.79 9.31
C GLY A 130 6.47 2.57 9.91
N ALA A 131 5.15 2.47 9.90
CA ALA A 131 4.43 1.34 10.49
C ALA A 131 4.80 0.00 9.81
N LYS A 132 4.85 -1.08 10.60
CA LYS A 132 5.12 -2.44 10.15
C LYS A 132 3.90 -3.31 10.43
N VAL A 133 3.28 -3.82 9.37
CA VAL A 133 2.14 -4.74 9.44
C VAL A 133 2.63 -6.09 8.94
N LEU A 134 2.74 -7.06 9.84
CA LEU A 134 3.51 -8.27 9.59
C LEU A 134 2.68 -9.54 9.81
N GLY A 135 2.76 -10.46 8.84
CA GLY A 135 2.10 -11.76 8.87
C GLY A 135 0.83 -11.81 8.03
N ALA A 136 0.21 -12.99 7.97
CA ALA A 136 -1.06 -13.21 7.26
C ALA A 136 -2.26 -12.72 8.10
N ILE A 137 -2.21 -11.48 8.57
CA ILE A 137 -3.21 -10.86 9.43
C ILE A 137 -4.22 -10.05 8.64
N GLU A 138 -5.40 -9.83 9.24
CA GLU A 138 -6.48 -9.06 8.64
C GLU A 138 -6.65 -7.71 9.33
N ILE A 139 -6.62 -6.65 8.54
CA ILE A 139 -6.92 -5.28 8.97
C ILE A 139 -8.29 -4.92 8.41
N GLY A 140 -9.25 -4.71 9.29
CA GLY A 140 -10.63 -4.37 8.92
C GLY A 140 -10.76 -3.01 8.23
N ASP A 141 -11.97 -2.71 7.77
CA ASP A 141 -12.25 -1.45 7.10
C ASP A 141 -12.20 -0.25 8.08
N ASN A 142 -11.86 0.94 7.59
CA ASN A 142 -11.79 2.19 8.35
C ASN A 142 -10.81 2.16 9.54
N VAL A 143 -9.81 1.31 9.51
CA VAL A 143 -8.78 1.22 10.55
C VAL A 143 -7.75 2.33 10.36
N LYS A 144 -7.27 2.90 11.48
CA LYS A 144 -6.10 3.79 11.48
C LYS A 144 -4.95 3.16 12.24
N ILE A 145 -3.79 3.06 11.59
CA ILE A 145 -2.55 2.56 12.19
C ILE A 145 -1.62 3.76 12.41
N GLY A 146 -1.23 3.98 13.66
CA GLY A 146 -0.34 5.08 14.02
C GLY A 146 1.07 4.93 13.44
N ALA A 147 1.78 6.06 13.33
CA ALA A 147 3.17 6.05 12.85
C ALA A 147 4.06 5.17 13.74
N ASN A 148 5.04 4.49 13.11
CA ASN A 148 5.99 3.56 13.74
C ASN A 148 5.37 2.41 14.54
N SER A 149 4.08 2.13 14.37
CA SER A 149 3.43 1.00 15.04
C SER A 149 3.85 -0.34 14.43
N VAL A 150 3.94 -1.38 15.25
CA VAL A 150 4.22 -2.75 14.82
C VAL A 150 3.00 -3.62 15.07
N VAL A 151 2.26 -3.93 14.00
CA VAL A 151 1.02 -4.70 14.03
C VAL A 151 1.32 -6.16 13.75
N LEU A 152 0.96 -7.04 14.69
CA LEU A 152 1.25 -8.47 14.66
C LEU A 152 0.00 -9.35 14.82
N GLN A 153 -1.17 -8.74 14.87
CA GLN A 153 -2.47 -9.41 15.07
C GLN A 153 -3.57 -8.73 14.24
N ASP A 154 -4.68 -9.40 14.06
CA ASP A 154 -5.84 -8.87 13.36
C ASP A 154 -6.40 -7.62 14.05
N ILE A 155 -6.89 -6.67 13.25
CA ILE A 155 -7.54 -5.46 13.76
C ILE A 155 -8.98 -5.42 13.22
N PRO A 156 -10.00 -5.44 14.08
CA PRO A 156 -11.39 -5.27 13.67
C PRO A 156 -11.63 -3.91 13.01
N SER A 157 -12.67 -3.81 12.17
CA SER A 157 -13.06 -2.55 11.51
C SER A 157 -13.34 -1.44 12.52
N ASN A 158 -13.11 -0.19 12.08
CA ASN A 158 -13.36 1.03 12.88
C ASN A 158 -12.54 1.07 14.18
N ARG A 159 -11.27 0.71 14.12
CA ARG A 159 -10.34 0.71 15.26
C ARG A 159 -9.09 1.54 14.96
N ILE A 160 -8.38 1.87 16.02
CA ILE A 160 -7.06 2.51 15.97
C ILE A 160 -6.06 1.56 16.59
N ALA A 161 -4.91 1.36 15.91
CA ALA A 161 -3.82 0.54 16.42
C ALA A 161 -2.54 1.40 16.54
N VAL A 162 -1.93 1.43 17.72
CA VAL A 162 -0.75 2.27 18.01
C VAL A 162 0.24 1.56 18.93
N GLY A 163 1.52 1.81 18.71
CA GLY A 163 2.61 1.35 19.58
C GLY A 163 3.35 0.11 19.07
N ILE A 164 4.28 -0.38 19.88
CA ILE A 164 5.20 -1.51 19.58
C ILE A 164 5.21 -2.46 20.80
N PRO A 165 4.58 -3.65 20.72
CA PRO A 165 3.60 -4.06 19.70
C PRO A 165 2.34 -3.16 19.74
N ALA A 166 1.60 -3.10 18.64
CA ALA A 166 0.44 -2.23 18.53
C ALA A 166 -0.70 -2.67 19.46
N ILE A 167 -1.26 -1.72 20.19
CA ILE A 167 -2.46 -1.88 21.02
C ILE A 167 -3.66 -1.34 20.24
N ILE A 168 -4.74 -2.14 20.20
CA ILE A 168 -5.97 -1.80 19.50
C ILE A 168 -6.86 -0.97 20.43
N LYS A 169 -7.35 0.18 19.93
CA LYS A 169 -8.22 1.11 20.64
C LYS A 169 -9.49 1.40 19.85
N GLU A 170 -10.53 1.84 20.52
CA GLU A 170 -11.71 2.36 19.84
C GLU A 170 -11.39 3.66 19.10
N ALA A 171 -11.95 3.82 17.90
CA ALA A 171 -11.93 5.09 17.21
C ALA A 171 -12.91 6.04 17.88
N LYS A 172 -12.39 7.19 18.36
CA LYS A 172 -13.25 8.25 18.90
C LYS A 172 -13.96 9.01 17.80
#